data_72c833fe7c0e5deafa901506ba080542
#
_entry.id   72c833fe7c0e5deafa901506ba080542
#
_cell.length_a   1.000
_cell.length_b   1.000
_cell.length_c   1.000
_cell.angle_alpha   90.00
_cell.angle_beta   90.00
_cell.angle_gamma   90.00
#
_symmetry.space_group_name_H-M   'P 1'
#
loop_
_entity.id
_entity.type
_entity.pdbx_description
1 polymer ?
#
loop_
_entity_poly.entity_id
_entity_poly.type
_entity_poly.pdbx_seq_one_letter_code
_entity_poly.pdbx_strand_id
1 'polypeptide(L)'
;MSRLFRPIFSDIISGLDDDNVPYLTMKWDNYTNANLYVVKVVNTNGTDSTTVETDTTFVTINNLAYDQDYNVHITAKNTVTGAESKVYTEVATTLDYPTQLKTVAATNVIDTQVRIVWNTTSGEDAVKYDKLVVKLADTEEIVSEYEPTEEDLAAGEHIFKNLEPTTEYSVEAYLGGQYKGKRLFKTTAPESYTGNVVDLRGMDDDTAYKFLSTESVDSIIALYPDQDITIVFEGGQTYRLPTVALPSTTGKLLFTTGLTLAGNTKFAVTGNFD
;
A
#
# COMPACT_ATOMS: atom_id res chain seq x y z
N MET A 1 39.49 25.66 30.93
CA MET A 1 38.66 25.56 29.70
C MET A 1 37.20 25.61 30.08
N SER A 2 36.47 26.60 29.64
CA SER A 2 35.01 26.68 29.85
C SER A 2 34.36 25.56 28.99
N ARG A 3 33.64 24.65 29.65
CA ARG A 3 32.96 23.54 28.94
C ARG A 3 31.60 24.06 28.49
N LEU A 4 31.25 23.89 27.22
CA LEU A 4 29.91 24.17 26.73
C LEU A 4 28.91 23.11 27.18
N PHE A 5 27.74 23.57 27.59
CA PHE A 5 26.62 22.67 27.87
C PHE A 5 26.09 22.10 26.56
N ARG A 6 25.63 20.86 26.63
CA ARG A 6 24.99 20.19 25.51
C ARG A 6 23.61 20.82 25.27
N PRO A 7 23.34 21.40 24.10
CA PRO A 7 22.00 21.85 23.77
C PRO A 7 21.04 20.66 23.67
N ILE A 8 19.77 20.93 23.93
CA ILE A 8 18.64 20.02 23.70
C ILE A 8 17.59 20.79 22.91
N PHE A 9 16.83 20.10 22.08
CA PHE A 9 15.70 20.73 21.41
C PHE A 9 14.59 21.00 22.41
N SER A 10 14.03 22.20 22.36
CA SER A 10 12.81 22.54 23.09
C SER A 10 11.56 22.15 22.28
N ASP A 11 11.71 22.07 20.97
CA ASP A 11 10.63 21.69 20.06
C ASP A 11 11.21 21.25 18.70
N ILE A 12 10.58 20.23 18.09
CA ILE A 12 10.80 19.85 16.70
C ILE A 12 9.44 19.76 16.02
N ILE A 13 9.19 20.65 15.06
CA ILE A 13 7.93 20.77 14.34
C ILE A 13 8.10 20.21 12.94
N SER A 14 7.33 19.18 12.59
CA SER A 14 7.17 18.74 11.21
C SER A 14 6.03 19.49 10.55
N GLY A 15 6.23 19.96 9.31
CA GLY A 15 5.22 20.66 8.54
C GLY A 15 5.37 20.42 7.05
N LEU A 16 4.41 20.96 6.29
CA LEU A 16 4.44 21.03 4.83
C LEU A 16 4.43 22.51 4.42
N ASP A 17 5.20 22.85 3.40
CA ASP A 17 5.15 24.19 2.80
C ASP A 17 3.93 24.35 1.86
N ASP A 18 3.85 25.49 1.16
CA ASP A 18 2.74 25.80 0.26
C ASP A 18 2.63 24.82 -0.94
N ASP A 19 3.74 24.16 -1.30
CA ASP A 19 3.80 23.14 -2.34
C ASP A 19 3.62 21.72 -1.77
N ASN A 20 3.26 21.61 -0.49
CA ASN A 20 3.17 20.37 0.28
C ASN A 20 4.50 19.63 0.44
N VAL A 21 5.64 20.28 0.34
CA VAL A 21 6.96 19.68 0.56
C VAL A 21 7.30 19.64 2.04
N PRO A 22 7.74 18.49 2.62
CA PRO A 22 8.03 18.40 4.04
C PRO A 22 9.22 19.22 4.50
N TYR A 23 9.09 19.79 5.70
CA TYR A 23 10.17 20.42 6.43
C TYR A 23 10.17 20.03 7.91
N LEU A 24 11.32 20.24 8.56
CA LEU A 24 11.47 20.19 10.01
C LEU A 24 11.97 21.54 10.51
N THR A 25 11.28 22.11 11.49
CA THR A 25 11.74 23.28 12.24
C THR A 25 12.16 22.86 13.63
N MET A 26 13.44 23.01 13.95
CA MET A 26 14.02 22.72 15.26
C MET A 26 14.20 24.01 16.04
N LYS A 27 13.87 23.98 17.34
CA LYS A 27 14.06 25.10 18.28
C LYS A 27 14.82 24.63 19.52
N TRP A 28 15.61 25.51 20.09
CA TRP A 28 16.35 25.27 21.35
C TRP A 28 16.57 26.57 22.12
N ASP A 29 16.99 26.45 23.34
CA ASP A 29 17.32 27.62 24.16
C ASP A 29 18.73 28.15 23.88
N ASN A 30 18.94 29.43 24.18
CA ASN A 30 20.27 30.02 24.09
C ASN A 30 21.16 29.52 25.23
N TYR A 31 22.30 28.97 24.89
CA TYR A 31 23.27 28.45 25.86
C TYR A 31 24.40 29.43 26.10
N THR A 32 24.68 29.73 27.39
CA THR A 32 25.76 30.64 27.80
C THR A 32 27.10 30.18 27.20
N ASN A 33 27.83 31.15 26.63
CA ASN A 33 29.10 30.95 25.97
C ASN A 33 29.07 30.21 24.61
N ALA A 34 27.90 29.83 24.09
CA ALA A 34 27.74 29.40 22.71
C ALA A 34 27.49 30.67 21.83
N ASN A 35 28.08 30.69 20.64
CA ASN A 35 27.83 31.73 19.64
C ASN A 35 27.55 31.11 18.24
N LEU A 36 27.54 29.81 18.15
CA LEU A 36 27.23 29.09 16.94
C LEU A 36 26.61 27.74 17.31
N TYR A 37 25.63 27.29 16.54
CA TYR A 37 25.04 25.97 16.63
C TYR A 37 25.16 25.25 15.29
N VAL A 38 25.48 23.97 15.34
CA VAL A 38 25.53 23.09 14.17
C VAL A 38 24.38 22.10 14.28
N VAL A 39 23.44 22.17 13.37
CA VAL A 39 22.31 21.25 13.28
C VAL A 39 22.51 20.37 12.07
N LYS A 40 22.45 19.04 12.27
CA LYS A 40 22.55 18.05 11.20
C LYS A 40 21.32 17.17 11.21
N VAL A 41 20.66 17.04 10.07
CA VAL A 41 19.52 16.15 9.85
C VAL A 41 19.97 15.04 8.92
N VAL A 42 19.79 13.77 9.35
CA VAL A 42 20.22 12.57 8.61
C VAL A 42 19.05 11.62 8.57
N ASN A 43 18.65 11.16 7.37
CA ASN A 43 17.62 10.12 7.32
C ASN A 43 18.14 8.84 8.04
N THR A 44 17.24 8.04 8.59
CA THR A 44 17.62 6.87 9.41
C THR A 44 18.40 5.81 8.63
N ASN A 45 18.27 5.81 7.28
CA ASN A 45 19.06 4.92 6.37
C ASN A 45 20.49 5.45 6.16
N GLY A 46 20.82 6.69 6.58
CA GLY A 46 22.13 7.28 6.44
C GLY A 46 22.51 7.73 5.01
N THR A 47 21.58 7.65 4.06
CA THR A 47 21.85 7.95 2.64
C THR A 47 21.78 9.42 2.29
N ASP A 48 21.07 10.21 3.13
CA ASP A 48 20.90 11.65 2.92
C ASP A 48 21.14 12.42 4.20
N SER A 49 21.82 13.56 4.11
CA SER A 49 22.08 14.43 5.27
C SER A 49 22.25 15.89 4.89
N THR A 50 21.64 16.75 5.68
CA THR A 50 21.79 18.22 5.58
C THR A 50 22.40 18.74 6.86
N THR A 51 23.37 19.65 6.75
CA THR A 51 24.00 20.32 7.91
C THR A 51 23.87 21.81 7.74
N VAL A 52 23.41 22.51 8.79
CA VAL A 52 23.29 23.96 8.84
C VAL A 52 24.00 24.49 10.08
N GLU A 53 24.77 25.56 9.91
CA GLU A 53 25.35 26.34 10.98
C GLU A 53 24.53 27.65 11.16
N THR A 54 24.19 27.97 12.41
CA THR A 54 23.40 29.18 12.72
C THR A 54 23.78 29.77 14.08
N ASP A 55 23.65 31.08 14.23
CA ASP A 55 23.78 31.81 15.47
C ASP A 55 22.43 32.11 16.16
N THR A 56 21.34 31.65 15.53
CA THR A 56 19.98 31.73 16.09
C THR A 56 19.66 30.53 16.97
N THR A 57 18.50 30.54 17.60
CA THR A 57 18.00 29.41 18.44
C THR A 57 16.93 28.59 17.73
N PHE A 58 16.87 28.67 16.42
CA PHE A 58 16.02 27.85 15.57
C PHE A 58 16.62 27.70 14.19
N VAL A 59 16.20 26.64 13.48
CA VAL A 59 16.50 26.40 12.07
C VAL A 59 15.37 25.61 11.43
N THR A 60 15.08 25.89 10.16
CA THR A 60 14.17 25.07 9.34
C THR A 60 14.96 24.39 8.23
N ILE A 61 14.80 23.09 8.09
CA ILE A 61 15.35 22.29 7.00
C ILE A 61 14.19 21.89 6.09
N ASN A 62 14.23 22.34 4.85
CA ASN A 62 13.21 22.10 3.82
C ASN A 62 13.61 20.94 2.88
N ASN A 63 12.70 20.59 1.97
CA ASN A 63 12.89 19.58 0.92
C ASN A 63 13.26 18.21 1.48
N LEU A 64 12.61 17.81 2.56
CA LEU A 64 12.74 16.49 3.14
C LEU A 64 11.81 15.49 2.45
N ALA A 65 12.11 14.20 2.59
CA ALA A 65 11.22 13.14 2.10
C ALA A 65 9.92 13.06 2.94
N TYR A 66 8.84 12.58 2.35
CA TYR A 66 7.57 12.34 3.04
C TYR A 66 7.64 11.12 3.95
N ASP A 67 6.93 11.19 5.09
CA ASP A 67 6.75 10.08 6.04
C ASP A 67 8.08 9.36 6.36
N GLN A 68 9.13 10.15 6.60
CA GLN A 68 10.49 9.67 6.79
C GLN A 68 11.02 10.05 8.16
N ASP A 69 11.63 9.08 8.85
CA ASP A 69 12.35 9.29 10.09
C ASP A 69 13.74 9.88 9.84
N TYR A 70 14.04 10.93 10.61
CA TYR A 70 15.34 11.60 10.60
C TYR A 70 15.95 11.62 11.98
N ASN A 71 17.25 11.30 12.08
CA ASN A 71 18.07 11.62 13.23
C ASN A 71 18.47 13.10 13.16
N VAL A 72 18.01 13.90 14.11
CA VAL A 72 18.31 15.32 14.20
C VAL A 72 19.36 15.54 15.28
N HIS A 73 20.50 16.08 14.91
CA HIS A 73 21.65 16.32 15.80
C HIS A 73 21.85 17.80 16.01
N ILE A 74 22.24 18.20 17.24
CA ILE A 74 22.66 19.58 17.54
C ILE A 74 23.93 19.59 18.39
N THR A 75 24.83 20.52 18.05
CA THR A 75 26.08 20.82 18.78
C THR A 75 26.21 22.32 18.93
N ALA A 76 26.55 22.77 20.14
CA ALA A 76 26.89 24.17 20.39
C ALA A 76 28.41 24.36 20.28
N LYS A 77 28.82 25.48 19.70
CA LYS A 77 30.21 25.90 19.51
C LYS A 77 30.48 27.31 20.06
N ASN A 78 31.72 27.51 20.47
CA ASN A 78 32.26 28.87 20.69
C ASN A 78 33.42 29.06 19.72
N THR A 79 33.21 29.86 18.69
CA THR A 79 34.20 30.07 17.61
C THR A 79 35.42 30.83 18.08
N VAL A 80 35.36 31.58 19.19
CA VAL A 80 36.48 32.34 19.77
C VAL A 80 37.41 31.46 20.57
N THR A 81 36.86 30.52 21.35
CA THR A 81 37.65 29.64 22.23
C THR A 81 37.91 28.26 21.62
N GLY A 82 37.23 27.94 20.52
CA GLY A 82 37.27 26.61 19.90
C GLY A 82 36.56 25.51 20.73
N ALA A 83 35.80 25.89 21.76
CA ALA A 83 35.10 24.92 22.58
C ALA A 83 33.84 24.41 21.87
N GLU A 84 33.59 23.08 22.00
CA GLU A 84 32.39 22.44 21.48
C GLU A 84 31.67 21.66 22.59
N SER A 85 30.36 21.56 22.48
CA SER A 85 29.54 20.71 23.36
C SER A 85 29.57 19.25 22.88
N LYS A 86 29.01 18.35 23.72
CA LYS A 86 28.58 17.03 23.22
C LYS A 86 27.37 17.24 22.29
N VAL A 87 27.25 16.35 21.30
CA VAL A 87 26.08 16.28 20.42
C VAL A 87 24.85 15.81 21.19
N TYR A 88 23.71 16.38 20.90
CA TYR A 88 22.39 15.86 21.26
C TYR A 88 21.72 15.32 20.01
N THR A 89 20.98 14.23 20.15
CA THR A 89 20.28 13.58 19.02
C THR A 89 18.85 13.26 19.43
N GLU A 90 17.93 13.53 18.53
CA GLU A 90 16.51 13.19 18.66
C GLU A 90 16.00 12.67 17.32
N VAL A 91 14.97 11.84 17.32
CA VAL A 91 14.33 11.35 16.10
C VAL A 91 13.08 12.20 15.82
N ALA A 92 12.93 12.63 14.59
CA ALA A 92 11.74 13.34 14.12
C ALA A 92 11.25 12.73 12.80
N THR A 93 9.93 12.57 12.69
CA THR A 93 9.28 12.05 11.48
C THR A 93 8.65 13.20 10.71
N THR A 94 8.89 13.24 9.41
CA THR A 94 8.23 14.20 8.51
C THR A 94 6.78 13.80 8.24
N LEU A 95 5.95 14.78 7.89
CA LEU A 95 4.57 14.52 7.49
C LEU A 95 4.51 13.80 6.14
N ASP A 96 3.47 12.98 5.97
CA ASP A 96 3.13 12.42 4.66
C ASP A 96 2.40 13.46 3.79
N TYR A 97 2.35 13.22 2.47
CA TYR A 97 1.57 14.03 1.53
C TYR A 97 0.07 13.96 1.87
N PRO A 98 -0.68 15.08 1.87
CA PRO A 98 -2.12 15.09 2.16
C PRO A 98 -2.92 14.45 1.01
N THR A 99 -2.91 13.12 0.98
CA THR A 99 -3.46 12.33 -0.12
C THR A 99 -4.98 12.42 -0.24
N GLN A 100 -5.46 12.31 -1.49
CA GLN A 100 -6.88 12.16 -1.81
C GLN A 100 -7.33 10.69 -1.85
N LEU A 101 -6.41 9.73 -1.66
CA LEU A 101 -6.77 8.35 -1.44
C LEU A 101 -7.62 8.22 -0.17
N LYS A 102 -8.73 7.53 -0.23
CA LYS A 102 -9.56 7.23 0.95
C LYS A 102 -8.91 6.12 1.77
N THR A 103 -9.14 6.14 3.08
CA THR A 103 -8.77 5.01 3.94
C THR A 103 -9.44 3.74 3.43
N VAL A 104 -8.68 2.65 3.32
CA VAL A 104 -9.20 1.36 2.86
C VAL A 104 -10.14 0.80 3.91
N ALA A 105 -11.43 0.73 3.57
CA ALA A 105 -12.44 0.15 4.45
C ALA A 105 -12.35 -1.39 4.44
N ALA A 106 -12.77 -2.04 5.53
CA ALA A 106 -12.79 -3.51 5.62
C ALA A 106 -13.64 -4.18 4.54
N THR A 107 -14.64 -3.48 3.99
CA THR A 107 -15.47 -3.95 2.87
C THR A 107 -14.78 -3.84 1.50
N ASN A 108 -13.65 -3.18 1.44
CA ASN A 108 -12.85 -2.94 0.23
C ASN A 108 -11.59 -3.81 0.18
N VAL A 109 -11.43 -4.75 1.09
CA VAL A 109 -10.28 -5.66 1.11
C VAL A 109 -10.73 -7.08 1.43
N ILE A 110 -10.19 -8.04 0.69
CA ILE A 110 -10.35 -9.47 0.90
C ILE A 110 -8.98 -10.15 0.89
N ASP A 111 -8.94 -11.47 0.83
CA ASP A 111 -7.71 -12.24 0.91
C ASP A 111 -6.72 -11.98 -0.25
N THR A 112 -7.22 -11.76 -1.46
CA THR A 112 -6.39 -11.61 -2.68
C THR A 112 -6.67 -10.33 -3.47
N GLN A 113 -7.56 -9.44 -2.96
CA GLN A 113 -7.94 -8.24 -3.68
C GLN A 113 -8.12 -7.04 -2.73
N VAL A 114 -7.88 -5.84 -3.27
CA VAL A 114 -8.20 -4.59 -2.63
C VAL A 114 -8.82 -3.61 -3.62
N ARG A 115 -9.90 -2.93 -3.21
CA ARG A 115 -10.45 -1.79 -3.92
C ARG A 115 -9.87 -0.51 -3.33
N ILE A 116 -9.10 0.19 -4.12
CA ILE A 116 -8.56 1.51 -3.80
C ILE A 116 -9.54 2.55 -4.31
N VAL A 117 -9.91 3.48 -3.44
CA VAL A 117 -10.87 4.53 -3.73
C VAL A 117 -10.21 5.88 -3.46
N TRP A 118 -10.48 6.87 -4.31
CA TRP A 118 -10.01 8.25 -4.14
C TRP A 118 -11.15 9.26 -4.34
N ASN A 119 -10.91 10.50 -3.92
CA ASN A 119 -11.89 11.56 -4.11
C ASN A 119 -11.91 11.99 -5.58
N THR A 120 -13.10 11.91 -6.17
CA THR A 120 -13.40 12.52 -7.46
C THR A 120 -14.13 13.83 -7.21
N THR A 121 -13.42 14.95 -7.25
CA THR A 121 -14.06 16.27 -7.30
C THR A 121 -14.31 16.60 -8.76
N SER A 122 -15.52 17.09 -9.07
CA SER A 122 -15.84 17.60 -10.39
C SER A 122 -15.20 18.99 -10.58
N GLY A 123 -14.55 19.23 -11.72
CA GLY A 123 -13.96 20.51 -12.06
C GLY A 123 -12.43 20.47 -12.16
N GLU A 124 -11.79 21.64 -12.04
CA GLU A 124 -10.32 21.78 -12.15
C GLU A 124 -9.57 21.05 -11.03
N ASP A 125 -10.23 20.80 -9.89
CA ASP A 125 -9.67 20.08 -8.73
C ASP A 125 -9.87 18.55 -8.81
N ALA A 126 -10.34 18.00 -9.92
CA ALA A 126 -10.48 16.56 -10.10
C ALA A 126 -9.12 15.89 -10.02
N VAL A 127 -8.94 15.01 -9.04
CA VAL A 127 -7.68 14.28 -8.88
C VAL A 127 -7.61 13.20 -9.96
N LYS A 128 -6.66 13.36 -10.87
CA LYS A 128 -6.38 12.42 -11.95
C LYS A 128 -5.01 11.81 -11.70
N TYR A 129 -4.95 10.79 -10.85
CA TYR A 129 -3.72 10.04 -10.72
C TYR A 129 -3.35 9.39 -12.05
N ASP A 130 -2.07 9.48 -12.42
CA ASP A 130 -1.55 8.82 -13.62
C ASP A 130 -0.93 7.46 -13.30
N LYS A 131 -0.66 7.19 -12.00
CA LYS A 131 -0.10 5.92 -11.57
C LYS A 131 -0.47 5.59 -10.11
N LEU A 132 -0.80 4.33 -9.87
CA LEU A 132 -0.93 3.72 -8.55
C LEU A 132 0.08 2.59 -8.42
N VAL A 133 0.73 2.47 -7.25
CA VAL A 133 1.75 1.45 -6.98
C VAL A 133 1.40 0.74 -5.68
N VAL A 134 1.25 -0.58 -5.73
CA VAL A 134 1.08 -1.43 -4.54
C VAL A 134 2.44 -2.03 -4.17
N LYS A 135 2.82 -1.90 -2.90
CA LYS A 135 4.08 -2.38 -2.34
C LYS A 135 3.82 -3.23 -1.10
N LEU A 136 4.74 -4.13 -0.78
CA LEU A 136 4.82 -4.72 0.55
C LEU A 136 5.15 -3.63 1.58
N ALA A 137 4.43 -3.59 2.70
CA ALA A 137 4.57 -2.51 3.66
C ALA A 137 5.91 -2.55 4.44
N ASP A 138 6.51 -3.73 4.57
CA ASP A 138 7.74 -3.95 5.34
C ASP A 138 9.03 -3.78 4.51
N THR A 139 9.01 -4.21 3.26
CA THR A 139 10.20 -4.21 2.38
C THR A 139 10.18 -3.12 1.33
N GLU A 140 9.04 -2.47 1.12
CA GLU A 140 8.78 -1.51 0.03
C GLU A 140 8.94 -2.12 -1.38
N GLU A 141 8.97 -3.47 -1.49
CA GLU A 141 9.00 -4.16 -2.76
C GLU A 141 7.71 -3.91 -3.55
N ILE A 142 7.87 -3.55 -4.83
CA ILE A 142 6.74 -3.30 -5.73
C ILE A 142 6.09 -4.63 -6.10
N VAL A 143 4.80 -4.77 -5.79
CA VAL A 143 3.97 -5.93 -6.12
C VAL A 143 3.16 -5.69 -7.38
N SER A 144 2.65 -4.47 -7.57
CA SER A 144 1.85 -4.09 -8.73
C SER A 144 1.97 -2.62 -9.04
N GLU A 145 2.03 -2.28 -10.33
CA GLU A 145 1.91 -0.93 -10.83
C GLU A 145 0.72 -0.85 -11.79
N TYR A 146 -0.01 0.25 -11.74
CA TYR A 146 -1.21 0.43 -12.54
C TYR A 146 -1.38 1.89 -12.98
N GLU A 147 -1.69 2.10 -14.24
CA GLU A 147 -2.08 3.40 -14.80
C GLU A 147 -3.61 3.45 -14.91
N PRO A 148 -4.30 4.29 -14.11
CA PRO A 148 -5.75 4.37 -14.11
C PRO A 148 -6.31 4.74 -15.49
N THR A 149 -7.31 3.99 -15.93
CA THR A 149 -8.05 4.28 -17.15
C THR A 149 -8.98 5.49 -16.96
N GLU A 150 -9.53 6.03 -18.05
CA GLU A 150 -10.56 7.10 -17.95
C GLU A 150 -11.79 6.63 -17.17
N GLU A 151 -12.14 5.34 -17.25
CA GLU A 151 -13.25 4.75 -16.49
C GLU A 151 -12.93 4.73 -14.99
N ASP A 152 -11.74 4.29 -14.61
CA ASP A 152 -11.28 4.31 -13.20
C ASP A 152 -11.25 5.74 -12.64
N LEU A 153 -10.74 6.69 -13.44
CA LEU A 153 -10.68 8.10 -13.06
C LEU A 153 -12.08 8.70 -12.88
N ALA A 154 -13.04 8.31 -13.72
CA ALA A 154 -14.42 8.72 -13.58
C ALA A 154 -15.12 8.07 -12.38
N ALA A 155 -14.85 6.78 -12.12
CA ALA A 155 -15.38 6.04 -10.98
C ALA A 155 -14.71 6.44 -9.65
N GLY A 156 -13.45 6.87 -9.70
CA GLY A 156 -12.62 7.16 -8.53
C GLY A 156 -12.21 5.91 -7.76
N GLU A 157 -12.07 4.78 -8.46
CA GLU A 157 -11.68 3.52 -7.84
C GLU A 157 -10.97 2.57 -8.81
N HIS A 158 -10.16 1.67 -8.25
CA HIS A 158 -9.58 0.54 -8.97
C HIS A 158 -9.44 -0.67 -8.04
N ILE A 159 -9.56 -1.89 -8.59
CA ILE A 159 -9.41 -3.15 -7.85
C ILE A 159 -8.09 -3.82 -8.25
N PHE A 160 -7.14 -3.86 -7.32
CA PHE A 160 -5.96 -4.69 -7.45
C PHE A 160 -6.29 -6.13 -7.08
N LYS A 161 -5.70 -7.07 -7.83
CA LYS A 161 -5.92 -8.52 -7.68
C LYS A 161 -4.59 -9.25 -7.49
N ASN A 162 -4.66 -10.55 -7.21
CA ASN A 162 -3.51 -11.44 -7.05
C ASN A 162 -2.54 -11.01 -5.93
N LEU A 163 -3.10 -10.48 -4.85
CA LEU A 163 -2.36 -10.17 -3.63
C LEU A 163 -2.25 -11.44 -2.76
N GLU A 164 -1.19 -11.49 -1.95
CA GLU A 164 -1.04 -12.57 -0.97
C GLU A 164 -1.95 -12.34 0.25
N PRO A 165 -2.60 -13.41 0.77
CA PRO A 165 -3.42 -13.31 1.97
C PRO A 165 -2.63 -12.92 3.22
N THR A 166 -3.30 -12.33 4.21
CA THR A 166 -2.76 -11.97 5.54
C THR A 166 -1.52 -11.06 5.49
N THR A 167 -1.35 -10.34 4.38
CA THR A 167 -0.16 -9.54 4.07
C THR A 167 -0.46 -8.04 4.18
N GLU A 168 0.48 -7.28 4.72
CA GLU A 168 0.39 -5.82 4.82
C GLU A 168 1.01 -5.15 3.60
N TYR A 169 0.25 -4.21 3.03
CA TYR A 169 0.60 -3.47 1.83
C TYR A 169 0.45 -1.97 2.03
N SER A 170 1.15 -1.21 1.22
CA SER A 170 0.85 0.19 0.93
C SER A 170 0.39 0.34 -0.52
N VAL A 171 -0.51 1.28 -0.76
CA VAL A 171 -0.78 1.80 -2.10
C VAL A 171 -0.33 3.25 -2.14
N GLU A 172 0.52 3.58 -3.09
CA GLU A 172 1.00 4.93 -3.38
C GLU A 172 0.33 5.47 -4.63
N ALA A 173 0.01 6.76 -4.63
CA ALA A 173 -0.53 7.47 -5.77
C ALA A 173 0.47 8.47 -6.33
N TYR A 174 0.48 8.64 -7.65
CA TYR A 174 1.36 9.56 -8.36
C TYR A 174 0.59 10.40 -9.37
N LEU A 175 1.12 11.61 -9.65
CA LEU A 175 0.64 12.51 -10.69
C LEU A 175 1.84 13.28 -11.26
N GLY A 176 2.07 13.17 -12.57
CA GLY A 176 3.22 13.77 -13.23
C GLY A 176 4.56 13.24 -12.71
N GLY A 177 4.59 11.96 -12.28
CA GLY A 177 5.76 11.33 -11.66
C GLY A 177 6.02 11.78 -10.21
N GLN A 178 5.19 12.67 -9.65
CA GLN A 178 5.32 13.13 -8.28
C GLN A 178 4.44 12.30 -7.33
N TYR A 179 5.00 11.93 -6.18
CA TYR A 179 4.28 11.26 -5.11
C TYR A 179 3.12 12.11 -4.58
N LYS A 180 1.96 11.49 -4.40
CA LYS A 180 0.70 12.09 -3.94
C LYS A 180 0.10 11.38 -2.74
N GLY A 181 0.95 10.75 -1.93
CA GLY A 181 0.59 10.10 -0.68
C GLY A 181 0.22 8.63 -0.82
N LYS A 182 0.04 7.97 0.31
CA LYS A 182 -0.21 6.54 0.41
C LYS A 182 -1.34 6.19 1.36
N ARG A 183 -1.79 4.94 1.29
CA ARG A 183 -2.63 4.27 2.30
C ARG A 183 -2.12 2.88 2.57
N LEU A 184 -2.16 2.48 3.83
CA LEU A 184 -1.86 1.13 4.28
C LEU A 184 -3.13 0.29 4.29
N PHE A 185 -3.00 -0.99 4.01
CA PHE A 185 -4.06 -1.98 4.16
C PHE A 185 -3.47 -3.36 4.43
N LYS A 186 -4.31 -4.27 4.92
CA LYS A 186 -3.94 -5.67 5.14
C LYS A 186 -4.99 -6.55 4.51
N THR A 187 -4.57 -7.52 3.70
CA THR A 187 -5.44 -8.56 3.16
C THR A 187 -5.94 -9.48 4.26
N THR A 188 -7.14 -10.05 4.07
CA THR A 188 -7.73 -10.97 5.03
C THR A 188 -7.06 -12.35 4.98
N ALA A 189 -7.42 -13.23 5.92
CA ALA A 189 -7.02 -14.62 5.86
C ALA A 189 -7.56 -15.31 4.59
N PRO A 190 -6.89 -16.37 4.09
CA PRO A 190 -7.35 -17.09 2.91
C PRO A 190 -8.78 -17.60 3.08
N GLU A 191 -9.56 -17.53 2.00
CA GLU A 191 -10.86 -18.18 1.97
C GLU A 191 -10.70 -19.69 2.07
N SER A 192 -11.59 -20.34 2.79
CA SER A 192 -11.59 -21.80 2.94
C SER A 192 -12.89 -22.38 2.39
N TYR A 193 -12.78 -23.50 1.70
CA TYR A 193 -13.90 -24.23 1.12
C TYR A 193 -14.00 -25.63 1.73
N THR A 194 -15.19 -26.21 1.69
CA THR A 194 -15.42 -27.59 2.14
C THR A 194 -15.16 -28.59 1.03
N GLY A 195 -14.71 -29.78 1.39
CA GLY A 195 -14.45 -30.86 0.44
C GLY A 195 -13.11 -30.69 -0.31
N ASN A 196 -13.00 -31.38 -1.44
CA ASN A 196 -11.85 -31.24 -2.33
C ASN A 196 -12.03 -30.02 -3.23
N VAL A 197 -11.08 -29.14 -3.25
CA VAL A 197 -11.20 -27.85 -3.95
C VAL A 197 -10.51 -27.92 -5.31
N VAL A 198 -11.24 -27.53 -6.33
CA VAL A 198 -10.74 -27.30 -7.69
C VAL A 198 -10.87 -25.81 -7.96
N ASP A 199 -9.75 -25.11 -7.93
CA ASP A 199 -9.70 -23.65 -8.06
C ASP A 199 -9.49 -23.25 -9.52
N LEU A 200 -10.50 -22.63 -10.12
CA LEU A 200 -10.46 -22.09 -11.49
C LEU A 200 -10.30 -20.56 -11.54
N ARG A 201 -10.05 -19.94 -10.38
CA ARG A 201 -9.79 -18.49 -10.36
C ARG A 201 -8.53 -18.16 -11.16
N GLY A 202 -8.57 -17.04 -11.87
CA GLY A 202 -7.50 -16.63 -12.78
C GLY A 202 -7.52 -17.32 -14.16
N MET A 203 -8.38 -18.32 -14.38
CA MET A 203 -8.57 -18.92 -15.70
C MET A 203 -9.52 -18.08 -16.56
N ASP A 204 -9.21 -17.97 -17.85
CA ASP A 204 -10.14 -17.39 -18.83
C ASP A 204 -11.31 -18.34 -19.10
N ASP A 205 -12.38 -17.80 -19.75
CA ASP A 205 -13.59 -18.57 -20.08
C ASP A 205 -13.30 -19.79 -20.96
N ASP A 206 -12.39 -19.67 -21.94
CA ASP A 206 -12.08 -20.79 -22.85
C ASP A 206 -11.36 -21.92 -22.14
N THR A 207 -10.45 -21.61 -21.20
CA THR A 207 -9.74 -22.60 -20.38
C THR A 207 -10.69 -23.26 -19.40
N ALA A 208 -11.50 -22.46 -18.67
CA ALA A 208 -12.51 -22.98 -17.76
C ALA A 208 -13.56 -23.85 -18.49
N TYR A 209 -14.00 -23.44 -19.69
CA TYR A 209 -14.94 -24.22 -20.50
C TYR A 209 -14.42 -25.61 -20.87
N LYS A 210 -13.15 -25.72 -21.27
CA LYS A 210 -12.51 -27.01 -21.54
C LYS A 210 -12.39 -27.85 -20.28
N PHE A 211 -12.03 -27.23 -19.17
CA PHE A 211 -11.91 -27.90 -17.88
C PHE A 211 -13.25 -28.44 -17.36
N LEU A 212 -14.36 -27.81 -17.71
CA LEU A 212 -15.71 -28.21 -17.35
C LEU A 212 -16.33 -29.22 -18.35
N SER A 213 -15.58 -29.69 -19.34
CA SER A 213 -16.06 -30.78 -20.23
C SER A 213 -16.38 -32.03 -19.44
N THR A 214 -17.29 -32.85 -19.94
CA THR A 214 -17.67 -34.14 -19.29
C THR A 214 -16.46 -35.00 -18.93
N GLU A 215 -15.50 -35.15 -19.84
CA GLU A 215 -14.29 -35.94 -19.62
C GLU A 215 -13.44 -35.41 -18.45
N SER A 216 -13.32 -34.08 -18.35
CA SER A 216 -12.55 -33.45 -17.27
C SER A 216 -13.26 -33.57 -15.94
N VAL A 217 -14.57 -33.34 -15.89
CA VAL A 217 -15.39 -33.48 -14.68
C VAL A 217 -15.39 -34.93 -14.20
N ASP A 218 -15.53 -35.94 -15.10
CA ASP A 218 -15.42 -37.34 -14.78
C ASP A 218 -14.05 -37.68 -14.18
N SER A 219 -12.98 -37.11 -14.74
CA SER A 219 -11.63 -37.34 -14.24
C SER A 219 -11.45 -36.75 -12.84
N ILE A 220 -12.03 -35.58 -12.55
CA ILE A 220 -12.01 -34.98 -11.21
C ILE A 220 -12.78 -35.80 -10.21
N ILE A 221 -13.99 -36.26 -10.57
CA ILE A 221 -14.81 -37.13 -9.71
C ILE A 221 -14.11 -38.45 -9.44
N ALA A 222 -13.44 -39.02 -10.44
CA ALA A 222 -12.67 -40.26 -10.29
C ALA A 222 -11.47 -40.12 -9.34
N LEU A 223 -10.91 -38.93 -9.21
CA LEU A 223 -9.87 -38.67 -8.23
C LEU A 223 -10.38 -38.63 -6.78
N TYR A 224 -11.66 -38.28 -6.60
CA TYR A 224 -12.29 -38.11 -5.29
C TYR A 224 -13.63 -38.88 -5.21
N PRO A 225 -13.63 -40.22 -5.34
CA PRO A 225 -14.85 -41.02 -5.37
C PRO A 225 -15.62 -40.86 -4.05
N ASP A 226 -16.91 -40.57 -4.17
CA ASP A 226 -17.85 -40.45 -3.04
C ASP A 226 -17.51 -39.29 -2.05
N GLN A 227 -16.67 -38.33 -2.46
CA GLN A 227 -16.32 -37.17 -1.66
C GLN A 227 -16.94 -35.91 -2.25
N ASP A 228 -17.13 -34.90 -1.37
CA ASP A 228 -17.59 -33.58 -1.80
C ASP A 228 -16.48 -32.88 -2.57
N ILE A 229 -16.84 -32.21 -3.67
CA ILE A 229 -15.94 -31.44 -4.53
C ILE A 229 -16.50 -30.01 -4.66
N THR A 230 -15.67 -29.00 -4.42
CA THR A 230 -16.02 -27.60 -4.64
C THR A 230 -15.20 -27.07 -5.80
N ILE A 231 -15.87 -26.58 -6.84
CA ILE A 231 -15.25 -25.85 -7.98
C ILE A 231 -15.44 -24.35 -7.76
N VAL A 232 -14.33 -23.63 -7.67
CA VAL A 232 -14.30 -22.21 -7.35
C VAL A 232 -13.99 -21.38 -8.58
N PHE A 233 -14.84 -20.43 -8.90
CA PHE A 233 -14.74 -19.54 -10.06
C PHE A 233 -14.33 -18.13 -9.66
N GLU A 234 -13.69 -17.39 -10.57
CA GLU A 234 -13.39 -15.97 -10.41
C GLU A 234 -14.68 -15.14 -10.44
N GLY A 235 -14.82 -14.24 -9.49
CA GLY A 235 -15.96 -13.33 -9.47
C GLY A 235 -15.90 -12.24 -10.53
N GLY A 236 -17.06 -11.70 -10.88
CA GLY A 236 -17.20 -10.64 -11.89
C GLY A 236 -17.05 -11.10 -13.34
N GLN A 237 -16.80 -12.39 -13.57
CA GLN A 237 -16.66 -12.98 -14.90
C GLN A 237 -17.92 -13.78 -15.30
N THR A 238 -18.05 -14.02 -16.62
CA THR A 238 -19.07 -14.89 -17.18
C THR A 238 -18.41 -16.11 -17.77
N TYR A 239 -18.79 -17.30 -17.26
CA TYR A 239 -18.30 -18.57 -17.76
C TYR A 239 -19.36 -19.29 -18.55
N ARG A 240 -18.97 -19.89 -19.69
CA ARG A 240 -19.83 -20.81 -20.44
C ARG A 240 -19.81 -22.19 -19.77
N LEU A 241 -20.97 -22.75 -19.52
CA LEU A 241 -21.08 -24.11 -19.06
C LEU A 241 -21.45 -25.03 -20.26
N PRO A 242 -20.60 -26.00 -20.59
CA PRO A 242 -20.93 -27.01 -21.59
C PRO A 242 -22.04 -27.95 -21.10
N THR A 243 -22.52 -28.84 -21.97
CA THR A 243 -23.30 -29.99 -21.52
C THR A 243 -22.39 -30.86 -20.65
N VAL A 244 -22.80 -31.10 -19.42
CA VAL A 244 -22.09 -31.99 -18.49
C VAL A 244 -23.06 -33.08 -18.05
N ALA A 245 -22.75 -34.32 -18.38
CA ALA A 245 -23.41 -35.48 -17.77
C ALA A 245 -22.65 -35.82 -16.49
N LEU A 246 -23.29 -35.72 -15.35
CA LEU A 246 -22.66 -36.02 -14.07
C LEU A 246 -22.75 -37.55 -13.83
N PRO A 247 -21.62 -38.22 -13.53
CA PRO A 247 -21.65 -39.62 -13.15
C PRO A 247 -22.37 -39.80 -11.81
N SER A 248 -22.90 -40.97 -11.58
CA SER A 248 -23.48 -41.33 -10.29
C SER A 248 -22.40 -41.29 -9.21
N THR A 249 -22.50 -40.32 -8.31
CA THR A 249 -21.62 -40.20 -7.14
C THR A 249 -22.47 -39.87 -5.91
N THR A 250 -22.04 -40.30 -4.73
CA THR A 250 -22.67 -39.95 -3.47
C THR A 250 -22.13 -38.59 -2.91
N GLY A 251 -20.99 -38.14 -3.41
CA GLY A 251 -20.43 -36.86 -3.10
C GLY A 251 -21.20 -35.69 -3.76
N LYS A 252 -21.12 -34.51 -3.18
CA LYS A 252 -21.71 -33.30 -3.72
C LYS A 252 -20.72 -32.58 -4.62
N LEU A 253 -21.18 -32.11 -5.78
CA LEU A 253 -20.47 -31.21 -6.64
C LEU A 253 -21.03 -29.81 -6.44
N LEU A 254 -20.22 -28.89 -5.87
CA LEU A 254 -20.59 -27.52 -5.60
C LEU A 254 -19.82 -26.56 -6.55
N PHE A 255 -20.56 -25.75 -7.30
CA PHE A 255 -20.01 -24.60 -8.00
C PHE A 255 -20.19 -23.36 -7.15
N THR A 256 -19.12 -22.63 -6.90
CA THR A 256 -19.17 -21.40 -6.08
C THR A 256 -18.30 -20.31 -6.67
N THR A 257 -18.63 -19.09 -6.34
CA THR A 257 -17.78 -17.94 -6.61
C THR A 257 -16.81 -17.76 -5.44
N GLY A 258 -15.52 -17.63 -5.71
CA GLY A 258 -14.55 -17.19 -4.72
C GLY A 258 -14.85 -15.77 -4.24
N LEU A 259 -14.33 -15.41 -3.07
CA LEU A 259 -14.40 -14.01 -2.58
C LEU A 259 -13.90 -13.08 -3.67
N THR A 260 -14.65 -11.99 -3.91
CA THR A 260 -14.35 -11.03 -4.96
C THR A 260 -14.95 -9.66 -4.65
N LEU A 261 -14.22 -8.62 -5.02
CA LEU A 261 -14.71 -7.23 -5.01
C LEU A 261 -15.35 -6.83 -6.35
N ALA A 262 -15.21 -7.66 -7.38
CA ALA A 262 -15.69 -7.39 -8.75
C ALA A 262 -17.15 -7.83 -9.01
N GLY A 263 -17.84 -8.37 -8.00
CA GLY A 263 -19.21 -8.88 -8.14
C GLY A 263 -19.27 -10.39 -8.40
N ASN A 264 -20.48 -10.93 -8.56
CA ASN A 264 -20.71 -12.35 -8.68
C ASN A 264 -20.31 -12.92 -10.03
N THR A 265 -19.89 -14.18 -10.05
CA THR A 265 -19.75 -14.99 -11.26
C THR A 265 -21.11 -15.18 -11.93
N LYS A 266 -21.13 -15.14 -13.26
CA LYS A 266 -22.29 -15.47 -14.06
C LYS A 266 -22.01 -16.73 -14.87
N PHE A 267 -23.02 -17.57 -15.03
CA PHE A 267 -22.93 -18.76 -15.88
C PHE A 267 -23.86 -18.64 -17.09
N ALA A 268 -23.29 -18.74 -18.27
CA ALA A 268 -24.02 -18.86 -19.52
C ALA A 268 -24.14 -20.35 -19.88
N VAL A 269 -25.31 -20.95 -19.63
CA VAL A 269 -25.55 -22.34 -19.95
C VAL A 269 -25.73 -22.48 -21.45
N THR A 270 -24.80 -23.18 -22.11
CA THR A 270 -24.80 -23.38 -23.57
C THR A 270 -25.24 -24.79 -23.96
N GLY A 271 -25.55 -25.67 -22.98
CA GLY A 271 -26.00 -27.05 -23.18
C GLY A 271 -27.01 -27.45 -22.11
N ASN A 272 -27.35 -28.75 -22.09
CA ASN A 272 -28.23 -29.32 -21.08
C ASN A 272 -27.40 -29.79 -19.87
N PHE A 273 -27.96 -29.61 -18.68
CA PHE A 273 -27.50 -30.25 -17.44
C PHE A 273 -28.38 -31.50 -17.27
N ASP A 274 -27.80 -32.67 -17.46
CA ASP A 274 -28.48 -33.96 -17.24
C ASP A 274 -27.89 -34.70 -16.04
#